data_8aba34367cdaf25d4e4564f0f83ea2e2
#
_entry.id   8aba34367cdaf25d4e4564f0f83ea2e2
#
_cell.length_a   1.000
_cell.length_b   1.000
_cell.length_c   1.000
_cell.angle_alpha   90.00
_cell.angle_beta   90.00
_cell.angle_gamma   90.00
#
_symmetry.space_group_name_H-M   'P 1'
#
loop_
_entity.id
_entity.type
_entity.pdbx_description
1 polymer ?
#
loop_
_entity_poly.entity_id
_entity_poly.type
_entity_poly.pdbx_seq_one_letter_code
_entity_poly.pdbx_strand_id
1 'polypeptide(L)'
;MKNIYEVTDEFESELSKYTGAKHAITVDNASNALFLALMYEQVKGKEITIPCRTYPSVPCEIIHAGAKVKFEKVDGETIKGAYQLKPTNVWDSALRFTHDMYIPGTHMCISFTGPYKHFKLSKGGAILTDSGKAARWFKRARYSGRRECSYHDDNFDMLGWNFYMMPEVAARGLLLMNQ
;
A
#
# COMPACT_ATOMS: atom_id res chain seq x y z
N MET A 1 -29.07 -5.41 4.80
CA MET A 1 -28.37 -4.13 4.61
C MET A 1 -27.12 -4.46 3.78
N LYS A 2 -26.90 -3.83 2.61
CA LYS A 2 -25.66 -4.05 1.84
C LYS A 2 -24.48 -3.61 2.69
N ASN A 3 -23.41 -4.40 2.69
CA ASN A 3 -22.17 -4.04 3.35
C ASN A 3 -21.57 -2.81 2.64
N ILE A 4 -21.38 -1.71 3.34
CA ILE A 4 -20.85 -0.47 2.76
C ILE A 4 -19.39 -0.64 2.26
N TYR A 5 -18.68 -1.66 2.73
CA TYR A 5 -17.30 -1.97 2.30
C TYR A 5 -17.23 -2.87 1.05
N GLU A 6 -18.37 -3.37 0.54
CA GLU A 6 -18.44 -4.18 -0.68
C GLU A 6 -17.78 -3.47 -1.87
N VAL A 7 -18.04 -2.17 -2.00
CA VAL A 7 -17.42 -1.33 -3.05
C VAL A 7 -15.88 -1.26 -2.94
N THR A 8 -15.35 -1.36 -1.73
CA THR A 8 -13.89 -1.39 -1.50
C THR A 8 -13.31 -2.71 -1.98
N ASP A 9 -13.97 -3.84 -1.72
CA ASP A 9 -13.55 -5.15 -2.20
C ASP A 9 -13.64 -5.24 -3.74
N GLU A 10 -14.67 -4.67 -4.34
CA GLU A 10 -14.78 -4.56 -5.80
C GLU A 10 -13.62 -3.75 -6.40
N PHE A 11 -13.30 -2.59 -5.81
CA PHE A 11 -12.17 -1.78 -6.25
C PHE A 11 -10.83 -2.50 -6.10
N GLU A 12 -10.61 -3.21 -4.99
CA GLU A 12 -9.42 -4.04 -4.77
C GLU A 12 -9.31 -5.15 -5.82
N SER A 13 -10.43 -5.75 -6.20
CA SER A 13 -10.48 -6.76 -7.27
C SER A 13 -10.06 -6.19 -8.62
N GLU A 14 -10.59 -5.02 -8.99
CA GLU A 14 -10.22 -4.36 -10.25
C GLU A 14 -8.75 -3.91 -10.26
N LEU A 15 -8.24 -3.38 -9.13
CA LEU A 15 -6.81 -3.06 -8.98
C LEU A 15 -5.92 -4.29 -9.16
N SER A 16 -6.32 -5.43 -8.59
CA SER A 16 -5.60 -6.71 -8.73
C SER A 16 -5.54 -7.14 -10.19
N LYS A 17 -6.66 -7.11 -10.89
CA LYS A 17 -6.74 -7.45 -12.33
C LYS A 17 -5.88 -6.52 -13.17
N TYR A 18 -5.97 -5.21 -12.94
CA TYR A 18 -5.23 -4.22 -13.71
C TYR A 18 -3.72 -4.32 -13.53
N THR A 19 -3.27 -4.50 -12.29
CA THR A 19 -1.83 -4.50 -11.95
C THR A 19 -1.15 -5.85 -12.11
N GLY A 20 -1.90 -6.95 -12.25
CA GLY A 20 -1.39 -8.31 -12.28
C GLY A 20 -1.02 -8.88 -10.91
N ALA A 21 -1.30 -8.16 -9.82
CA ALA A 21 -1.11 -8.68 -8.46
C ALA A 21 -2.24 -9.63 -8.08
N LYS A 22 -1.97 -10.65 -7.24
CA LYS A 22 -3.04 -11.53 -6.73
C LYS A 22 -3.98 -10.82 -5.75
N HIS A 23 -3.45 -9.87 -5.01
CA HIS A 23 -4.20 -9.11 -4.01
C HIS A 23 -3.79 -7.63 -4.07
N ALA A 24 -4.78 -6.76 -4.00
CA ALA A 24 -4.60 -5.33 -3.73
C ALA A 24 -5.34 -4.99 -2.44
N ILE A 25 -4.68 -4.29 -1.54
CA ILE A 25 -5.25 -3.86 -0.27
C ILE A 25 -5.22 -2.34 -0.23
N THR A 26 -6.37 -1.71 -0.34
CA THR A 26 -6.49 -0.25 -0.33
C THR A 26 -6.25 0.33 1.05
N VAL A 27 -5.65 1.50 1.09
CA VAL A 27 -5.42 2.29 2.29
C VAL A 27 -5.70 3.76 2.01
N ASP A 28 -5.77 4.57 3.05
CA ASP A 28 -6.09 5.99 2.94
C ASP A 28 -5.02 6.83 2.22
N ASN A 29 -3.76 6.37 2.17
CA ASN A 29 -2.66 6.99 1.41
C ASN A 29 -1.46 6.05 1.24
N ALA A 30 -0.55 6.38 0.32
CA ALA A 30 0.65 5.58 0.03
C ALA A 30 1.69 5.57 1.16
N SER A 31 1.77 6.62 1.97
CA SER A 31 2.68 6.66 3.14
C SER A 31 2.28 5.58 4.14
N ASN A 32 0.98 5.48 4.46
CA ASN A 32 0.47 4.43 5.32
C ASN A 32 0.60 3.03 4.70
N ALA A 33 0.52 2.90 3.35
CA ALA A 33 0.85 1.66 2.66
C ALA A 33 2.30 1.23 2.92
N LEU A 34 3.25 2.15 2.76
CA LEU A 34 4.68 1.91 3.03
C LEU A 34 4.92 1.54 4.50
N PHE A 35 4.30 2.29 5.42
CA PHE A 35 4.41 2.00 6.85
C PHE A 35 3.92 0.59 7.18
N LEU A 36 2.72 0.21 6.73
CA LEU A 36 2.18 -1.14 6.98
C LEU A 36 3.06 -2.23 6.36
N ALA A 37 3.58 -2.02 5.15
CA ALA A 37 4.48 -2.98 4.51
C ALA A 37 5.79 -3.14 5.30
N LEU A 38 6.37 -2.05 5.80
CA LEU A 38 7.56 -2.08 6.66
C LEU A 38 7.29 -2.75 8.01
N MET A 39 6.11 -2.53 8.60
CA MET A 39 5.70 -3.21 9.83
C MET A 39 5.54 -4.72 9.62
N TYR A 40 4.98 -5.15 8.49
CA TYR A 40 4.87 -6.56 8.12
C TYR A 40 6.24 -7.22 7.96
N GLU A 41 7.22 -6.52 7.35
CA GLU A 41 8.60 -6.96 7.16
C GLU A 41 9.44 -6.90 8.46
N GLN A 42 8.86 -6.42 9.56
CA GLN A 42 9.51 -6.34 10.89
C GLN A 42 10.89 -5.65 10.81
N VAL A 43 10.90 -4.44 10.28
CA VAL A 43 12.14 -3.68 10.02
C VAL A 43 12.74 -3.00 11.24
N LYS A 44 12.10 -3.07 12.40
CA LYS A 44 12.58 -2.43 13.63
C LYS A 44 14.06 -2.74 13.91
N GLY A 45 14.87 -1.71 14.07
CA GLY A 45 16.31 -1.80 14.33
C GLY A 45 17.17 -2.05 13.10
N LYS A 46 16.58 -2.35 11.93
CA LYS A 46 17.33 -2.57 10.67
C LYS A 46 17.69 -1.23 10.01
N GLU A 47 18.68 -1.26 9.12
CA GLU A 47 19.00 -0.15 8.22
C GLU A 47 18.30 -0.37 6.88
N ILE A 48 17.56 0.64 6.41
CA ILE A 48 16.84 0.61 5.14
C ILE A 48 17.43 1.64 4.21
N THR A 49 17.93 1.17 3.07
CA THR A 49 18.54 2.00 2.03
C THR A 49 17.50 2.43 1.00
N ILE A 50 17.44 3.73 0.75
CA ILE A 50 16.53 4.36 -0.21
C ILE A 50 17.28 5.39 -1.07
N PRO A 51 16.75 5.75 -2.26
CA PRO A 51 17.30 6.82 -3.06
C PRO A 51 17.34 8.16 -2.31
N CYS A 52 18.40 8.94 -2.50
CA CYS A 52 18.50 10.30 -1.91
C CYS A 52 17.47 11.29 -2.48
N ARG A 53 16.88 10.99 -3.64
CA ARG A 53 15.74 11.72 -4.20
C ARG A 53 14.50 10.85 -4.08
N THR A 54 13.70 11.12 -3.07
CA THR A 54 12.43 10.44 -2.82
C THR A 54 11.43 11.41 -2.18
N TYR A 55 10.17 10.98 -2.08
CA TYR A 55 9.16 11.79 -1.41
C TYR A 55 9.44 11.83 0.10
N PRO A 56 9.29 12.99 0.77
CA PRO A 56 9.67 13.16 2.18
C PRO A 56 9.02 12.17 3.17
N SER A 57 7.83 11.64 2.87
CA SER A 57 7.20 10.66 3.76
C SER A 57 7.94 9.32 3.80
N VAL A 58 8.68 8.94 2.75
CA VAL A 58 9.34 7.63 2.72
C VAL A 58 10.35 7.45 3.87
N PRO A 59 11.34 8.34 4.06
CA PRO A 59 12.21 8.26 5.23
C PRO A 59 11.45 8.39 6.56
N CYS A 60 10.37 9.19 6.61
CA CYS A 60 9.56 9.30 7.82
C CYS A 60 8.94 7.96 8.20
N GLU A 61 8.34 7.23 7.25
CA GLU A 61 7.69 5.95 7.53
C GLU A 61 8.69 4.85 7.90
N ILE A 62 9.93 4.89 7.38
CA ILE A 62 11.02 4.01 7.83
C ILE A 62 11.34 4.27 9.31
N ILE A 63 11.44 5.55 9.70
CA ILE A 63 11.71 5.94 11.09
C ILE A 63 10.53 5.56 12.00
N HIS A 64 9.28 5.82 11.59
CA HIS A 64 8.08 5.44 12.32
C HIS A 64 7.98 3.92 12.53
N ALA A 65 8.45 3.12 11.56
CA ALA A 65 8.54 1.66 11.69
C ALA A 65 9.71 1.21 12.60
N GLY A 66 10.47 2.14 13.18
CA GLY A 66 11.59 1.88 14.09
C GLY A 66 12.89 1.45 13.41
N ALA A 67 13.01 1.67 12.11
CA ALA A 67 14.22 1.40 11.33
C ALA A 67 15.12 2.65 11.19
N LYS A 68 16.33 2.45 10.69
CA LYS A 68 17.29 3.52 10.36
C LYS A 68 17.29 3.76 8.86
N VAL A 69 17.37 5.01 8.45
CA VAL A 69 17.43 5.39 7.03
C VAL A 69 18.87 5.52 6.59
N LYS A 70 19.17 4.95 5.42
CA LYS A 70 20.39 5.18 4.67
C LYS A 70 20.04 5.69 3.28
N PHE A 71 20.68 6.76 2.86
CA PHE A 71 20.49 7.30 1.51
C PHE A 71 21.58 6.80 0.56
N GLU A 72 21.18 6.35 -0.63
CA GLU A 72 22.11 6.06 -1.73
C GLU A 72 21.92 7.08 -2.86
N LYS A 73 23.05 7.44 -3.50
CA LYS A 73 22.99 8.23 -4.74
C LYS A 73 22.48 7.34 -5.86
N VAL A 74 21.48 7.83 -6.57
CA VAL A 74 20.91 7.14 -7.73
C VAL A 74 21.05 8.09 -8.91
N ASP A 75 21.62 7.61 -10.01
CA ASP A 75 21.68 8.36 -11.24
C ASP A 75 20.28 8.65 -11.78
N GLY A 76 20.07 9.85 -12.32
CA GLY A 76 18.74 10.43 -12.56
C GLY A 76 17.77 9.64 -13.44
N GLU A 77 18.23 8.58 -14.12
CA GLU A 77 17.40 7.69 -14.93
C GLU A 77 16.83 6.48 -14.15
N THR A 78 17.27 6.25 -12.91
CA THR A 78 17.06 4.97 -12.23
C THR A 78 15.69 4.84 -11.60
N ILE A 79 14.97 5.94 -11.34
CA ILE A 79 13.63 5.88 -10.73
C ILE A 79 12.57 5.93 -11.83
N LYS A 80 12.34 4.81 -12.51
CA LYS A 80 11.22 4.62 -13.45
C LYS A 80 9.87 4.48 -12.73
N GLY A 81 9.64 5.31 -11.70
CA GLY A 81 8.41 5.35 -10.93
C GLY A 81 8.25 4.27 -9.87
N ALA A 82 9.24 3.38 -9.69
CA ALA A 82 9.25 2.37 -8.64
C ALA A 82 10.68 2.02 -8.21
N TYR A 83 10.90 1.84 -6.90
CA TYR A 83 12.18 1.40 -6.34
C TYR A 83 11.99 0.61 -5.04
N GLN A 84 12.95 -0.25 -4.75
CA GLN A 84 12.95 -1.11 -3.56
C GLN A 84 13.50 -0.37 -2.34
N LEU A 85 12.87 -0.56 -1.20
CA LEU A 85 13.39 -0.18 0.11
C LEU A 85 14.29 -1.32 0.61
N LYS A 86 15.59 -1.28 0.27
CA LYS A 86 16.54 -2.38 0.49
C LYS A 86 16.89 -2.56 1.97
N PRO A 87 17.01 -3.80 2.46
CA PRO A 87 16.93 -5.09 1.74
C PRO A 87 15.54 -5.76 1.82
N THR A 88 14.48 -5.03 2.08
CA THR A 88 13.11 -5.57 2.23
C THR A 88 12.47 -5.93 0.88
N ASN A 89 11.32 -6.62 0.90
CA ASN A 89 10.48 -6.82 -0.28
C ASN A 89 9.50 -5.66 -0.52
N VAL A 90 9.66 -4.55 0.20
CA VAL A 90 8.82 -3.36 0.05
C VAL A 90 9.31 -2.50 -1.10
N TRP A 91 8.40 -2.09 -1.98
CA TRP A 91 8.66 -1.20 -3.10
C TRP A 91 7.80 0.05 -3.01
N ASP A 92 8.42 1.21 -3.10
CA ASP A 92 7.70 2.45 -3.39
C ASP A 92 7.44 2.53 -4.89
N SER A 93 6.18 2.46 -5.25
CA SER A 93 5.67 2.56 -6.63
C SER A 93 4.69 3.73 -6.76
N ALA A 94 4.86 4.75 -5.91
CA ALA A 94 3.93 5.88 -5.84
C ALA A 94 3.79 6.65 -7.16
N LEU A 95 4.81 6.66 -8.02
CA LEU A 95 4.77 7.33 -9.32
C LEU A 95 4.41 6.40 -10.50
N ARG A 96 4.20 5.10 -10.25
CA ARG A 96 3.90 4.12 -11.28
C ARG A 96 2.53 3.49 -11.05
N PHE A 97 1.65 3.60 -12.04
CA PHE A 97 0.38 2.87 -12.07
C PHE A 97 0.08 2.49 -13.52
N THR A 98 0.44 1.26 -13.89
CA THR A 98 0.34 0.72 -15.25
C THR A 98 -0.19 -0.70 -15.23
N HIS A 99 -0.70 -1.16 -16.36
CA HIS A 99 -1.12 -2.54 -16.55
C HIS A 99 0.05 -3.51 -16.30
N ASP A 100 -0.24 -4.64 -15.66
CA ASP A 100 0.71 -5.74 -15.37
C ASP A 100 2.04 -5.27 -14.72
N MET A 101 1.97 -4.25 -13.87
CA MET A 101 3.16 -3.67 -13.24
C MET A 101 3.71 -4.46 -12.05
N TYR A 102 2.96 -5.42 -11.52
CA TYR A 102 3.31 -6.10 -10.30
C TYR A 102 4.58 -6.95 -10.45
N ILE A 103 5.47 -6.86 -9.47
CA ILE A 103 6.70 -7.66 -9.38
C ILE A 103 6.43 -8.80 -8.39
N PRO A 104 6.48 -10.08 -8.83
CA PRO A 104 6.21 -11.23 -7.96
C PRO A 104 7.12 -11.27 -6.72
N GLY A 105 6.55 -11.68 -5.58
CA GLY A 105 7.27 -11.80 -4.31
C GLY A 105 7.49 -10.48 -3.56
N THR A 106 6.87 -9.39 -4.00
CA THR A 106 7.04 -8.06 -3.39
C THR A 106 5.79 -7.55 -2.71
N HIS A 107 5.94 -6.43 -1.98
CA HIS A 107 4.88 -5.60 -1.46
C HIS A 107 5.01 -4.21 -2.11
N MET A 108 4.32 -3.99 -3.24
CA MET A 108 4.39 -2.73 -3.96
C MET A 108 3.35 -1.74 -3.43
N CYS A 109 3.82 -0.60 -2.96
CA CYS A 109 2.97 0.48 -2.43
C CYS A 109 2.71 1.51 -3.52
N ILE A 110 1.45 1.67 -3.92
CA ILE A 110 1.02 2.60 -4.95
C ILE A 110 0.24 3.76 -4.35
N SER A 111 0.27 4.90 -5.04
CA SER A 111 -0.46 6.12 -4.65
C SER A 111 -1.48 6.50 -5.71
N PHE A 112 -2.66 6.90 -5.28
CA PHE A 112 -3.71 7.47 -6.13
C PHE A 112 -3.76 8.99 -6.05
N THR A 113 -2.81 9.63 -5.34
CA THR A 113 -2.71 11.07 -5.19
C THR A 113 -1.61 11.63 -6.09
N GLY A 114 -1.85 12.78 -6.71
CA GLY A 114 -0.84 13.52 -7.47
C GLY A 114 -1.30 14.04 -8.82
N PRO A 115 -0.75 15.16 -9.28
CA PRO A 115 -1.22 15.87 -10.47
C PRO A 115 -0.85 15.17 -11.80
N TYR A 116 0.17 14.30 -11.78
CA TYR A 116 0.74 13.72 -13.00
C TYR A 116 0.25 12.31 -13.34
N LYS A 117 -0.79 11.81 -12.66
CA LYS A 117 -1.33 10.48 -12.89
C LYS A 117 -2.59 10.52 -13.71
N HIS A 118 -2.78 9.54 -14.58
CA HIS A 118 -4.05 9.36 -15.30
C HIS A 118 -5.17 8.98 -14.33
N PHE A 119 -4.87 8.11 -13.35
CA PHE A 119 -5.77 7.71 -12.30
C PHE A 119 -5.57 8.58 -11.05
N LYS A 120 -6.58 9.41 -10.72
CA LYS A 120 -6.48 10.39 -9.62
C LYS A 120 -7.65 10.28 -8.67
N LEU A 121 -7.31 9.99 -7.42
CA LEU A 121 -8.21 10.19 -6.29
C LEU A 121 -7.70 11.38 -5.45
N SER A 122 -8.59 11.99 -4.68
CA SER A 122 -8.21 13.09 -3.76
C SER A 122 -7.20 12.62 -2.71
N LYS A 123 -7.38 11.39 -2.21
CA LYS A 123 -6.49 10.70 -1.29
C LYS A 123 -6.65 9.20 -1.50
N GLY A 124 -5.59 8.42 -1.29
CA GLY A 124 -5.66 6.98 -1.41
C GLY A 124 -4.34 6.35 -1.82
N GLY A 125 -4.21 5.08 -1.52
CA GLY A 125 -3.11 4.22 -1.92
C GLY A 125 -3.53 2.76 -1.83
N ALA A 126 -2.65 1.85 -2.23
CA ALA A 126 -2.83 0.42 -2.03
C ALA A 126 -1.49 -0.30 -1.89
N ILE A 127 -1.55 -1.49 -1.30
CA ILE A 127 -0.45 -2.46 -1.24
C ILE A 127 -0.81 -3.60 -2.18
N LEU A 128 0.05 -3.85 -3.15
CA LEU A 128 -0.06 -4.98 -4.07
C LEU A 128 0.82 -6.12 -3.56
N THR A 129 0.29 -7.36 -3.54
CA THR A 129 1.03 -8.54 -3.11
C THR A 129 0.47 -9.82 -3.72
N ASP A 130 1.30 -10.85 -3.85
CA ASP A 130 0.88 -12.21 -4.21
C ASP A 130 0.71 -13.13 -2.99
N SER A 131 1.11 -12.66 -1.80
CA SER A 131 1.03 -13.40 -0.55
C SER A 131 -0.35 -13.26 0.10
N GLY A 132 -1.15 -14.33 0.10
CA GLY A 132 -2.43 -14.36 0.81
C GLY A 132 -2.30 -14.19 2.33
N LYS A 133 -1.15 -14.58 2.92
CA LYS A 133 -0.85 -14.32 4.34
C LYS A 133 -0.66 -12.82 4.58
N ALA A 134 0.14 -12.16 3.75
CA ALA A 134 0.35 -10.71 3.84
C ALA A 134 -0.94 -9.94 3.62
N ALA A 135 -1.72 -10.30 2.59
CA ALA A 135 -2.99 -9.66 2.29
C ALA A 135 -3.96 -9.69 3.49
N ARG A 136 -4.13 -10.85 4.13
CA ARG A 136 -4.95 -10.97 5.35
C ARG A 136 -4.42 -10.11 6.49
N TRP A 137 -3.10 -10.05 6.66
CA TRP A 137 -2.49 -9.21 7.68
C TRP A 137 -2.73 -7.73 7.40
N PHE A 138 -2.52 -7.26 6.16
CA PHE A 138 -2.73 -5.86 5.76
C PHE A 138 -4.21 -5.43 5.91
N LYS A 139 -5.15 -6.27 5.53
CA LYS A 139 -6.59 -6.01 5.71
C LYS A 139 -6.92 -5.75 7.18
N ARG A 140 -6.40 -6.56 8.08
CA ARG A 140 -6.58 -6.36 9.53
C ARG A 140 -5.81 -5.15 10.04
N ALA A 141 -4.54 -5.01 9.64
CA ALA A 141 -3.68 -3.93 10.10
C ALA A 141 -4.24 -2.54 9.76
N ARG A 142 -4.78 -2.34 8.56
CA ARG A 142 -5.41 -1.08 8.15
C ARG A 142 -6.70 -0.76 8.91
N TYR A 143 -7.32 -1.76 9.55
CA TYR A 143 -8.61 -1.66 10.22
C TYR A 143 -8.50 -1.94 11.72
N SER A 144 -7.56 -1.27 12.38
CA SER A 144 -7.33 -1.37 13.84
C SER A 144 -7.07 -2.80 14.35
N GLY A 145 -6.50 -3.67 13.52
CA GLY A 145 -6.26 -5.08 13.85
C GLY A 145 -7.50 -5.98 13.77
N ARG A 146 -8.66 -5.41 13.43
CA ARG A 146 -9.94 -6.12 13.38
C ARG A 146 -10.05 -7.06 12.17
N ARG A 147 -10.87 -8.10 12.35
CA ARG A 147 -11.34 -8.97 11.27
C ARG A 147 -12.59 -8.37 10.60
N GLU A 148 -12.86 -8.78 9.38
CA GLU A 148 -14.09 -8.42 8.66
C GLU A 148 -15.26 -9.32 9.12
N CYS A 149 -15.62 -9.21 10.40
CA CYS A 149 -16.69 -9.94 11.04
C CYS A 149 -17.47 -9.04 12.02
N SER A 150 -18.55 -9.57 12.60
CA SER A 150 -19.27 -8.87 13.65
C SER A 150 -18.34 -8.52 14.81
N TYR A 151 -18.61 -7.41 15.49
CA TYR A 151 -17.83 -6.98 16.64
C TYR A 151 -17.76 -8.04 17.75
N HIS A 152 -18.84 -8.79 17.94
CA HIS A 152 -18.93 -9.85 18.94
C HIS A 152 -18.11 -11.11 18.60
N ASP A 153 -17.79 -11.30 17.31
CA ASP A 153 -17.04 -12.46 16.80
C ASP A 153 -15.55 -12.16 16.61
N ASP A 154 -15.13 -10.93 16.90
CA ASP A 154 -13.74 -10.52 16.76
C ASP A 154 -12.94 -10.76 18.05
N ASN A 155 -11.76 -11.34 17.92
CA ASN A 155 -10.90 -11.66 19.06
C ASN A 155 -10.02 -10.50 19.51
N PHE A 156 -9.91 -9.41 18.71
CA PHE A 156 -9.03 -8.25 18.97
C PHE A 156 -7.59 -8.66 19.33
N ASP A 157 -7.05 -9.65 18.64
CA ASP A 157 -5.78 -10.31 18.94
C ASP A 157 -4.59 -9.74 18.13
N MET A 158 -4.79 -8.62 17.45
CA MET A 158 -3.79 -7.99 16.60
C MET A 158 -3.79 -6.47 16.77
N LEU A 159 -2.60 -5.88 16.90
CA LEU A 159 -2.43 -4.43 16.77
C LEU A 159 -2.64 -3.99 15.32
N GLY A 160 -3.29 -2.84 15.15
CA GLY A 160 -3.52 -2.25 13.84
C GLY A 160 -3.69 -0.74 13.93
N TRP A 161 -3.99 -0.15 12.78
CA TRP A 161 -4.13 1.29 12.58
C TRP A 161 -5.43 1.60 11.87
N ASN A 162 -5.90 2.81 11.99
CA ASN A 162 -7.10 3.30 11.29
C ASN A 162 -6.69 3.94 9.96
N PHE A 163 -6.30 3.10 8.99
CA PHE A 163 -5.75 3.49 7.69
C PHE A 163 -6.58 2.98 6.50
N TYR A 164 -7.80 2.51 6.74
CA TYR A 164 -8.64 2.01 5.66
C TYR A 164 -9.07 3.14 4.70
N MET A 165 -9.25 2.77 3.44
CA MET A 165 -9.82 3.68 2.45
C MET A 165 -11.31 3.87 2.70
N MET A 166 -11.79 5.11 2.62
CA MET A 166 -13.22 5.43 2.70
C MET A 166 -13.97 4.83 1.50
N PRO A 167 -15.16 4.23 1.73
CA PRO A 167 -15.97 3.64 0.65
C PRO A 167 -16.27 4.60 -0.50
N GLU A 168 -16.47 5.88 -0.22
CA GLU A 168 -16.72 6.92 -1.24
C GLU A 168 -15.51 7.13 -2.16
N VAL A 169 -14.30 7.01 -1.60
CA VAL A 169 -13.05 7.11 -2.36
C VAL A 169 -12.88 5.86 -3.24
N ALA A 170 -13.17 4.68 -2.69
CA ALA A 170 -13.17 3.42 -3.43
C ALA A 170 -14.18 3.43 -4.59
N ALA A 171 -15.42 3.90 -4.35
CA ALA A 171 -16.45 4.04 -5.37
C ALA A 171 -16.01 4.93 -6.52
N ARG A 172 -15.38 6.08 -6.20
CA ARG A 172 -14.79 6.94 -7.23
C ARG A 172 -13.66 6.24 -7.99
N GLY A 173 -12.83 5.47 -7.28
CA GLY A 173 -11.77 4.67 -7.88
C GLY A 173 -12.31 3.66 -8.89
N LEU A 174 -13.35 2.93 -8.50
CA LEU A 174 -14.00 1.94 -9.35
C LEU A 174 -14.60 2.58 -10.63
N LEU A 175 -15.24 3.74 -10.50
CA LEU A 175 -15.75 4.48 -11.66
C LEU A 175 -14.64 4.87 -12.64
N LEU A 176 -13.47 5.29 -12.14
CA LEU A 176 -12.33 5.67 -12.97
C LEU A 176 -11.64 4.48 -13.63
N MET A 177 -11.67 3.30 -13.01
CA MET A 177 -11.12 2.06 -13.62
C MET A 177 -11.94 1.58 -14.81
N ASN A 178 -13.22 1.93 -14.87
CA ASN A 178 -14.15 1.51 -15.94
C ASN A 178 -14.22 2.50 -17.10
N GLN A 179 -13.42 3.55 -17.11
CA GLN A 179 -13.29 4.53 -18.20
C GLN A 179 -12.10 4.19 -19.13
#